data_a4901d6bca8c45d34afa177827ef6b8a
#
_entry.id   a4901d6bca8c45d34afa177827ef6b8a
#
_cell.length_a   1.000
_cell.length_b   1.000
_cell.length_c   1.000
_cell.angle_alpha   90.00
_cell.angle_beta   90.00
_cell.angle_gamma   90.00
#
_symmetry.space_group_name_H-M   'P 1'
#
loop_
_entity.id
_entity.type
_entity.pdbx_description
1 polymer ?
#
loop_
_entity_poly.entity_id
_entity_poly.type
_entity_poly.pdbx_seq_one_letter_code
_entity_poly.pdbx_strand_id
1 'polypeptide(L)'
;QEKNNLVVNRTLSFLRIVYSTYLDEGSRQLIQDDLERFCINMVNNKAEGKNKKSYFNTLLSICSSPKSCSYLLSVLKEEQNLPEDVTINEQDKISIAFNLVLRDTSIYEDTKAYIMRTVKNKDLLDRFEYVYPSLSGDKQVRDSVFNALLVKENRVNEVWVEECLRWLNHPRRRMEAEEYVPKML
;
A
#
# COMPACT_ATOMS: atom_id res chain seq x y z
N GLN A 1 -12.96 -20.02 15.27
CA GLN A 1 -12.63 -19.06 14.24
C GLN A 1 -13.90 -18.68 13.47
N GLU A 2 -14.14 -17.37 13.24
CA GLU A 2 -15.30 -16.86 12.51
C GLU A 2 -15.23 -17.31 11.04
N LYS A 3 -16.33 -17.89 10.54
CA LYS A 3 -16.42 -18.41 9.18
C LYS A 3 -17.25 -17.53 8.23
N ASN A 4 -17.97 -16.55 8.79
CA ASN A 4 -18.76 -15.63 7.98
C ASN A 4 -17.82 -14.58 7.32
N ASN A 5 -17.69 -14.66 6.01
CA ASN A 5 -16.80 -13.79 5.23
C ASN A 5 -17.09 -12.30 5.42
N LEU A 6 -18.36 -11.90 5.59
CA LEU A 6 -18.71 -10.51 5.81
C LEU A 6 -18.20 -10.00 7.16
N VAL A 7 -18.34 -10.82 8.21
CA VAL A 7 -17.83 -10.49 9.55
C VAL A 7 -16.32 -10.39 9.52
N VAL A 8 -15.62 -11.37 8.92
CA VAL A 8 -14.16 -11.34 8.78
C VAL A 8 -13.69 -10.08 8.06
N ASN A 9 -14.28 -9.77 6.90
CA ASN A 9 -13.92 -8.60 6.11
C ASN A 9 -14.16 -7.29 6.88
N ARG A 10 -15.28 -7.19 7.60
CA ARG A 10 -15.58 -6.02 8.41
C ARG A 10 -14.58 -5.85 9.56
N THR A 11 -14.28 -6.93 10.25
CA THR A 11 -13.28 -6.94 11.34
C THR A 11 -11.90 -6.51 10.84
N LEU A 12 -11.45 -7.07 9.71
CA LEU A 12 -10.17 -6.68 9.09
C LEU A 12 -10.15 -5.22 8.63
N SER A 13 -11.29 -4.70 8.15
CA SER A 13 -11.40 -3.28 7.81
C SER A 13 -11.27 -2.38 9.04
N PHE A 14 -11.94 -2.70 10.14
CA PHE A 14 -11.77 -1.98 11.41
C PHE A 14 -10.34 -2.07 11.94
N LEU A 15 -9.74 -3.25 11.88
CA LEU A 15 -8.36 -3.44 12.30
C LEU A 15 -7.41 -2.50 11.54
N ARG A 16 -7.56 -2.39 10.22
CA ARG A 16 -6.72 -1.47 9.41
C ARG A 16 -6.90 -0.01 9.83
N ILE A 17 -8.15 0.42 10.06
CA ILE A 17 -8.46 1.78 10.52
C ILE A 17 -7.84 2.04 11.87
N VAL A 18 -8.06 1.14 12.84
CA VAL A 18 -7.49 1.28 14.20
C VAL A 18 -5.96 1.34 14.12
N TYR A 19 -5.34 0.41 13.42
CA TYR A 19 -3.88 0.33 13.30
C TYR A 19 -3.26 1.59 12.68
N SER A 20 -3.87 2.11 11.60
CA SER A 20 -3.28 3.24 10.86
C SER A 20 -3.63 4.61 11.46
N THR A 21 -4.80 4.76 12.08
CA THR A 21 -5.36 6.07 12.45
C THR A 21 -5.32 6.32 13.95
N TYR A 22 -5.59 5.29 14.76
CA TYR A 22 -5.80 5.47 16.20
C TYR A 22 -4.62 5.03 17.06
N LEU A 23 -3.77 4.11 16.57
CA LEU A 23 -2.58 3.71 17.31
C LEU A 23 -1.43 4.69 17.06
N ASP A 24 -0.76 5.10 18.13
CA ASP A 24 0.54 5.77 18.04
C ASP A 24 1.64 4.80 17.59
N GLU A 25 2.82 5.33 17.26
CA GLU A 25 3.94 4.53 16.74
C GLU A 25 4.41 3.47 17.74
N GLY A 26 4.50 3.79 19.03
CA GLY A 26 4.92 2.85 20.07
C GLY A 26 3.95 1.67 20.19
N SER A 27 2.64 1.95 20.21
CA SER A 27 1.59 0.92 20.25
C SER A 27 1.61 0.05 19.00
N ARG A 28 1.85 0.63 17.82
CA ARG A 28 2.00 -0.15 16.57
C ARG A 28 3.18 -1.11 16.65
N GLN A 29 4.33 -0.64 17.11
CA GLN A 29 5.54 -1.47 17.22
C GLN A 29 5.35 -2.67 18.13
N LEU A 30 4.56 -2.53 19.22
CA LEU A 30 4.30 -3.63 20.16
C LEU A 30 3.53 -4.80 19.56
N ILE A 31 2.63 -4.55 18.61
CA ILE A 31 1.73 -5.57 18.05
C ILE A 31 2.07 -5.95 16.60
N GLN A 32 2.96 -5.20 15.97
CA GLN A 32 3.27 -5.28 14.54
C GLN A 32 3.63 -6.70 14.10
N ASP A 33 4.66 -7.28 14.74
CA ASP A 33 5.19 -8.59 14.31
C ASP A 33 4.16 -9.71 14.47
N ASP A 34 3.36 -9.66 15.54
CA ASP A 34 2.32 -10.66 15.80
C ASP A 34 1.18 -10.53 14.79
N LEU A 35 0.77 -9.31 14.49
CA LEU A 35 -0.31 -9.04 13.55
C LEU A 35 0.07 -9.37 12.12
N GLU A 36 1.27 -9.00 11.69
CA GLU A 36 1.80 -9.31 10.37
C GLU A 36 1.97 -10.82 10.19
N ARG A 37 2.57 -11.50 11.19
CA ARG A 37 2.68 -12.96 11.22
C ARG A 37 1.33 -13.65 11.17
N PHE A 38 0.35 -13.16 11.90
CA PHE A 38 -1.02 -13.65 11.84
C PHE A 38 -1.58 -13.55 10.42
N CYS A 39 -1.48 -12.40 9.77
CA CYS A 39 -1.97 -12.22 8.39
C CYS A 39 -1.26 -13.16 7.40
N ILE A 40 0.06 -13.29 7.47
CA ILE A 40 0.83 -14.22 6.62
C ILE A 40 0.37 -15.66 6.84
N ASN A 41 0.19 -16.08 8.10
CA ASN A 41 -0.28 -17.43 8.42
C ASN A 41 -1.69 -17.68 7.85
N MET A 42 -2.58 -16.69 7.93
CA MET A 42 -3.94 -16.81 7.41
C MET A 42 -3.98 -16.87 5.87
N VAL A 43 -3.12 -16.12 5.18
CA VAL A 43 -2.94 -16.24 3.72
C VAL A 43 -2.52 -17.65 3.33
N ASN A 44 -1.61 -18.27 4.09
CA ASN A 44 -1.06 -19.59 3.77
C ASN A 44 -1.86 -20.77 4.36
N ASN A 45 -2.89 -20.49 5.17
CA ASN A 45 -3.70 -21.52 5.81
C ASN A 45 -4.62 -22.22 4.82
N LYS A 46 -4.43 -23.52 4.60
CA LYS A 46 -5.25 -24.33 3.67
C LYS A 46 -6.73 -24.38 4.06
N ALA A 47 -7.05 -24.21 5.35
CA ALA A 47 -8.43 -24.25 5.86
C ALA A 47 -9.20 -22.92 5.73
N GLU A 48 -8.53 -21.80 5.37
CA GLU A 48 -9.13 -20.46 5.43
C GLU A 48 -10.01 -20.11 4.22
N GLY A 49 -9.85 -20.77 3.11
CA GLY A 49 -10.71 -20.61 1.93
C GLY A 49 -10.81 -19.16 1.43
N LYS A 50 -12.03 -18.62 1.33
CA LYS A 50 -12.33 -17.34 0.64
C LYS A 50 -11.77 -16.08 1.28
N ASN A 51 -11.28 -16.10 2.51
CA ASN A 51 -10.82 -14.91 3.21
C ASN A 51 -9.34 -14.57 3.01
N LYS A 52 -8.55 -15.44 2.37
CA LYS A 52 -7.10 -15.27 2.20
C LYS A 52 -6.74 -13.94 1.54
N LYS A 53 -7.46 -13.53 0.49
CA LYS A 53 -7.23 -12.25 -0.17
C LYS A 53 -7.46 -11.06 0.78
N SER A 54 -8.43 -11.15 1.68
CA SER A 54 -8.70 -10.11 2.68
C SER A 54 -7.59 -10.00 3.72
N TYR A 55 -7.03 -11.12 4.15
CA TYR A 55 -5.83 -11.13 5.00
C TYR A 55 -4.61 -10.58 4.28
N PHE A 56 -4.42 -10.94 3.01
CA PHE A 56 -3.36 -10.39 2.17
C PHE A 56 -3.47 -8.86 2.04
N ASN A 57 -4.66 -8.34 1.73
CA ASN A 57 -4.90 -6.90 1.64
C ASN A 57 -4.71 -6.18 2.99
N THR A 58 -5.00 -6.88 4.09
CA THR A 58 -4.73 -6.36 5.43
C THR A 58 -3.23 -6.30 5.68
N LEU A 59 -2.49 -7.35 5.35
CA LEU A 59 -1.03 -7.36 5.44
C LEU A 59 -0.40 -6.20 4.66
N LEU A 60 -0.86 -5.94 3.43
CA LEU A 60 -0.40 -4.78 2.64
C LEU A 60 -0.54 -3.46 3.39
N SER A 61 -1.67 -3.26 4.06
CA SER A 61 -1.96 -2.00 4.77
C SER A 61 -1.12 -1.82 6.03
N ILE A 62 -0.86 -2.90 6.78
CA ILE A 62 -0.19 -2.84 8.08
C ILE A 62 1.30 -3.13 8.02
N CYS A 63 1.79 -3.78 6.97
CA CYS A 63 3.17 -4.21 6.80
C CYS A 63 4.17 -3.11 7.16
N SER A 64 5.13 -3.45 8.01
CA SER A 64 6.17 -2.55 8.50
C SER A 64 7.47 -3.26 8.81
N SER A 65 7.41 -4.52 9.25
CA SER A 65 8.61 -5.27 9.61
C SER A 65 9.43 -5.62 8.36
N PRO A 66 10.77 -5.69 8.48
CA PRO A 66 11.63 -6.13 7.38
C PRO A 66 11.23 -7.50 6.81
N LYS A 67 10.78 -8.41 7.69
CA LYS A 67 10.33 -9.75 7.31
C LYS A 67 9.10 -9.71 6.40
N SER A 68 8.10 -8.93 6.77
CA SER A 68 6.86 -8.81 5.99
C SER A 68 7.07 -8.02 4.71
N CYS A 69 7.93 -6.99 4.73
CA CYS A 69 8.34 -6.28 3.51
C CYS A 69 9.08 -7.21 2.53
N SER A 70 10.00 -8.05 3.02
CA SER A 70 10.68 -9.06 2.19
C SER A 70 9.71 -10.08 1.63
N TYR A 71 8.74 -10.55 2.43
CA TYR A 71 7.68 -11.44 1.96
C TYR A 71 6.86 -10.80 0.83
N LEU A 72 6.39 -9.56 1.00
CA LEU A 72 5.63 -8.86 -0.04
C LEU A 72 6.46 -8.55 -1.28
N LEU A 73 7.76 -8.26 -1.13
CA LEU A 73 8.66 -8.06 -2.26
C LEU A 73 8.84 -9.35 -3.07
N SER A 74 8.99 -10.49 -2.39
CA SER A 74 9.06 -11.80 -3.07
C SER A 74 7.75 -12.19 -3.76
N VAL A 75 6.60 -11.80 -3.19
CA VAL A 75 5.30 -11.94 -3.87
C VAL A 75 5.23 -11.05 -5.11
N LEU A 76 5.67 -9.78 -5.01
CA LEU A 76 5.69 -8.85 -6.15
C LEU A 76 6.53 -9.41 -7.30
N LYS A 77 7.70 -9.97 -6.97
CA LYS A 77 8.65 -10.55 -7.96
C LYS A 77 8.30 -11.95 -8.43
N GLU A 78 7.18 -12.52 -7.94
CA GLU A 78 6.74 -13.89 -8.26
C GLU A 78 7.72 -14.97 -7.79
N GLU A 79 8.56 -14.65 -6.80
CA GLU A 79 9.51 -15.59 -6.17
C GLU A 79 8.84 -16.39 -5.04
N GLN A 80 7.74 -15.89 -4.48
CA GLN A 80 6.95 -16.53 -3.43
C GLN A 80 5.75 -17.25 -4.02
N ASN A 81 5.66 -18.55 -3.81
CA ASN A 81 4.47 -19.31 -4.15
C ASN A 81 3.35 -19.00 -3.17
N LEU A 82 2.29 -18.38 -3.67
CA LEU A 82 1.03 -18.21 -2.95
C LEU A 82 0.13 -19.43 -3.13
N PRO A 83 -0.81 -19.69 -2.19
CA PRO A 83 -1.84 -20.70 -2.40
C PRO A 83 -2.63 -20.43 -3.70
N GLU A 84 -3.07 -21.50 -4.39
CA GLU A 84 -3.76 -21.43 -5.68
C GLU A 84 -5.01 -20.51 -5.70
N ASP A 85 -5.64 -20.34 -4.55
CA ASP A 85 -6.81 -19.49 -4.35
C ASP A 85 -6.48 -18.02 -4.05
N VAL A 86 -5.18 -17.64 -4.05
CA VAL A 86 -4.71 -16.25 -3.89
C VAL A 86 -4.00 -15.80 -5.17
N THR A 87 -4.75 -15.18 -6.06
CA THR A 87 -4.19 -14.62 -7.30
C THR A 87 -3.74 -13.17 -7.10
N ILE A 88 -2.61 -12.81 -7.68
CA ILE A 88 -2.06 -11.46 -7.74
C ILE A 88 -2.18 -10.96 -9.18
N ASN A 89 -3.09 -10.02 -9.41
CA ASN A 89 -3.25 -9.38 -10.70
C ASN A 89 -2.36 -8.12 -10.82
N GLU A 90 -2.36 -7.46 -11.96
CA GLU A 90 -1.55 -6.26 -12.21
C GLU A 90 -1.89 -5.10 -11.26
N GLN A 91 -3.16 -4.91 -10.93
CA GLN A 91 -3.60 -3.93 -9.93
C GLN A 91 -3.03 -4.24 -8.54
N ASP A 92 -2.98 -5.52 -8.17
CA ASP A 92 -2.37 -5.94 -6.91
C ASP A 92 -0.85 -5.68 -6.90
N LYS A 93 -0.15 -5.92 -8.02
CA LYS A 93 1.28 -5.62 -8.14
C LYS A 93 1.56 -4.13 -7.89
N ILE A 94 0.77 -3.24 -8.48
CA ILE A 94 0.87 -1.80 -8.25
C ILE A 94 0.60 -1.47 -6.77
N SER A 95 -0.42 -2.07 -6.16
CA SER A 95 -0.75 -1.85 -4.76
C SER A 95 0.38 -2.33 -3.83
N ILE A 96 1.02 -3.46 -4.13
CA ILE A 96 2.20 -3.95 -3.39
C ILE A 96 3.35 -2.95 -3.55
N ALA A 97 3.65 -2.51 -4.77
CA ALA A 97 4.71 -1.56 -5.07
C ALA A 97 4.54 -0.25 -4.28
N PHE A 98 3.36 0.35 -4.30
CA PHE A 98 3.05 1.56 -3.56
C PHE A 98 3.28 1.40 -2.05
N ASN A 99 2.79 0.30 -1.49
CA ASN A 99 2.93 0.03 -0.06
C ASN A 99 4.38 -0.26 0.36
N LEU A 100 5.15 -0.96 -0.45
CA LEU A 100 6.56 -1.23 -0.16
C LEU A 100 7.40 0.05 -0.22
N VAL A 101 7.25 0.85 -1.28
CA VAL A 101 8.02 2.09 -1.44
C VAL A 101 7.68 3.13 -0.38
N LEU A 102 6.44 3.19 0.08
CA LEU A 102 6.08 4.06 1.22
C LEU A 102 6.91 3.74 2.48
N ARG A 103 7.35 2.48 2.64
CA ARG A 103 8.08 2.00 3.81
C ARG A 103 9.59 2.04 3.64
N ASP A 104 10.02 1.79 2.43
CA ASP A 104 11.43 1.78 2.07
C ASP A 104 11.61 2.46 0.71
N THR A 105 11.97 3.74 0.76
CA THR A 105 12.18 4.54 -0.45
C THR A 105 13.44 4.16 -1.22
N SER A 106 14.34 3.35 -0.65
CA SER A 106 15.55 2.89 -1.33
C SER A 106 15.23 1.98 -2.53
N ILE A 107 14.09 1.30 -2.50
CA ILE A 107 13.65 0.42 -3.59
C ILE A 107 12.81 1.14 -4.67
N TYR A 108 12.72 2.47 -4.61
CA TYR A 108 11.85 3.27 -5.49
C TYR A 108 12.12 2.99 -6.97
N GLU A 109 13.36 3.17 -7.43
CA GLU A 109 13.70 3.02 -8.86
C GLU A 109 13.58 1.56 -9.34
N ASP A 110 14.05 0.60 -8.55
CA ASP A 110 13.95 -0.83 -8.88
C ASP A 110 12.50 -1.29 -9.00
N THR A 111 11.65 -0.83 -8.09
CA THR A 111 10.22 -1.14 -8.08
C THR A 111 9.51 -0.49 -9.28
N LYS A 112 9.85 0.76 -9.60
CA LYS A 112 9.34 1.44 -10.80
C LYS A 112 9.68 0.66 -12.06
N ALA A 113 10.95 0.32 -12.24
CA ALA A 113 11.42 -0.43 -13.41
C ALA A 113 10.73 -1.81 -13.51
N TYR A 114 10.51 -2.48 -12.38
CA TYR A 114 9.79 -3.75 -12.33
C TYR A 114 8.34 -3.62 -12.82
N ILE A 115 7.58 -2.66 -12.28
CA ILE A 115 6.18 -2.43 -12.66
C ILE A 115 6.07 -2.06 -14.15
N MET A 116 6.89 -1.11 -14.63
CA MET A 116 6.88 -0.68 -16.03
C MET A 116 7.18 -1.82 -17.01
N ARG A 117 7.95 -2.82 -16.59
CA ARG A 117 8.27 -4.00 -17.40
C ARG A 117 7.18 -5.07 -17.38
N THR A 118 6.52 -5.28 -16.24
CA THR A 118 5.67 -6.45 -15.99
C THR A 118 4.18 -6.21 -16.12
N VAL A 119 3.71 -4.99 -15.88
CA VAL A 119 2.32 -4.57 -16.10
C VAL A 119 2.12 -4.27 -17.58
N LYS A 120 1.03 -4.78 -18.15
CA LYS A 120 0.71 -4.62 -19.58
C LYS A 120 -0.50 -3.75 -19.83
N ASN A 121 -1.39 -3.63 -18.87
CA ASN A 121 -2.55 -2.77 -18.95
C ASN A 121 -2.12 -1.30 -18.96
N LYS A 122 -2.40 -0.60 -20.06
CA LYS A 122 -1.99 0.79 -20.26
C LYS A 122 -2.63 1.74 -19.26
N ASP A 123 -3.90 1.57 -18.95
CA ASP A 123 -4.61 2.45 -18.02
C ASP A 123 -4.02 2.34 -16.59
N LEU A 124 -3.59 1.13 -16.22
CA LEU A 124 -2.90 0.90 -14.94
C LEU A 124 -1.50 1.50 -14.93
N LEU A 125 -0.77 1.47 -16.05
CA LEU A 125 0.53 2.12 -16.18
C LEU A 125 0.40 3.65 -16.14
N ASP A 126 -0.55 4.23 -16.88
CA ASP A 126 -0.80 5.67 -16.89
C ASP A 126 -1.14 6.17 -15.47
N ARG A 127 -2.00 5.43 -14.73
CA ARG A 127 -2.27 5.71 -13.32
C ARG A 127 -1.01 5.56 -12.46
N PHE A 128 -0.23 4.51 -12.67
CA PHE A 128 0.99 4.28 -11.90
C PHE A 128 1.98 5.43 -12.10
N GLU A 129 2.25 5.85 -13.33
CA GLU A 129 3.16 6.95 -13.64
C GLU A 129 2.69 8.28 -13.04
N TYR A 130 1.39 8.53 -13.03
CA TYR A 130 0.81 9.74 -12.43
C TYR A 130 0.93 9.75 -10.90
N VAL A 131 0.65 8.63 -10.24
CA VAL A 131 0.56 8.54 -8.78
C VAL A 131 1.91 8.28 -8.12
N TYR A 132 2.78 7.47 -8.75
CA TYR A 132 4.01 6.96 -8.14
C TYR A 132 4.97 8.04 -7.63
N PRO A 133 5.14 9.20 -8.29
CA PRO A 133 5.99 10.28 -7.79
C PRO A 133 5.59 10.82 -6.42
N SER A 134 4.30 10.70 -6.03
CA SER A 134 3.83 11.06 -4.69
C SER A 134 4.43 10.22 -3.57
N LEU A 135 5.00 9.07 -3.90
CA LEU A 135 5.65 8.13 -2.98
C LEU A 135 7.17 8.33 -2.86
N SER A 136 7.75 9.21 -3.66
CA SER A 136 9.20 9.45 -3.67
C SER A 136 9.75 9.75 -2.26
N GLY A 137 10.95 9.26 -1.98
CA GLY A 137 11.72 9.65 -0.80
C GLY A 137 12.23 11.09 -0.87
N ASP A 138 12.40 11.59 -2.11
CA ASP A 138 12.85 12.96 -2.35
C ASP A 138 11.68 13.95 -2.14
N LYS A 139 11.86 14.86 -1.18
CA LYS A 139 10.88 15.92 -0.88
C LYS A 139 10.62 16.81 -2.08
N GLN A 140 11.62 17.14 -2.89
CA GLN A 140 11.45 18.03 -4.06
C GLN A 140 10.51 17.40 -5.11
N VAL A 141 10.60 16.08 -5.30
CA VAL A 141 9.70 15.35 -6.19
C VAL A 141 8.27 15.41 -5.66
N ARG A 142 8.07 15.16 -4.36
CA ARG A 142 6.73 15.24 -3.74
C ARG A 142 6.16 16.65 -3.79
N ASP A 143 6.97 17.68 -3.52
CA ASP A 143 6.56 19.10 -3.61
C ASP A 143 6.15 19.44 -5.06
N SER A 144 6.87 18.91 -6.05
CA SER A 144 6.52 19.11 -7.47
C SER A 144 5.17 18.48 -7.81
N VAL A 145 4.90 17.27 -7.31
CA VAL A 145 3.58 16.62 -7.46
C VAL A 145 2.49 17.48 -6.80
N PHE A 146 2.69 17.89 -5.55
CA PHE A 146 1.71 18.70 -4.83
C PHE A 146 1.41 20.02 -5.56
N ASN A 147 2.46 20.74 -6.00
CA ASN A 147 2.31 22.01 -6.73
C ASN A 147 1.62 21.80 -8.08
N ALA A 148 1.90 20.69 -8.79
CA ALA A 148 1.19 20.35 -10.01
C ALA A 148 -0.32 20.15 -9.76
N LEU A 149 -0.70 19.55 -8.63
CA LEU A 149 -2.11 19.38 -8.26
C LEU A 149 -2.83 20.68 -7.90
N LEU A 150 -2.13 21.78 -7.59
CA LEU A 150 -2.75 23.10 -7.39
C LEU A 150 -3.23 23.70 -8.70
N VAL A 151 -2.69 23.29 -9.84
CA VAL A 151 -3.07 23.73 -11.18
C VAL A 151 -4.25 22.90 -11.68
N LYS A 152 -5.38 23.56 -11.98
CA LYS A 152 -6.65 22.89 -12.34
C LYS A 152 -6.51 21.97 -13.56
N GLU A 153 -5.76 22.37 -14.55
CA GLU A 153 -5.53 21.66 -15.81
C GLU A 153 -4.86 20.30 -15.60
N ASN A 154 -4.13 20.12 -14.50
CA ASN A 154 -3.46 18.87 -14.16
C ASN A 154 -4.37 17.87 -13.39
N ARG A 155 -5.59 18.29 -13.02
CA ARG A 155 -6.55 17.45 -12.29
C ARG A 155 -7.52 16.73 -13.22
N VAL A 156 -7.01 16.15 -14.30
CA VAL A 156 -7.84 15.53 -15.35
C VAL A 156 -8.60 14.30 -14.82
N ASN A 157 -8.00 13.56 -13.88
CA ASN A 157 -8.61 12.38 -13.29
C ASN A 157 -8.70 12.53 -11.77
N GLU A 158 -9.90 12.81 -11.26
CA GLU A 158 -10.14 13.09 -9.84
C GLU A 158 -9.73 11.91 -8.93
N VAL A 159 -9.93 10.67 -9.39
CA VAL A 159 -9.53 9.46 -8.61
C VAL A 159 -8.03 9.39 -8.43
N TRP A 160 -7.25 9.73 -9.46
CA TRP A 160 -5.79 9.74 -9.39
C TRP A 160 -5.27 10.90 -8.53
N VAL A 161 -5.94 12.06 -8.61
CA VAL A 161 -5.65 13.22 -7.74
C VAL A 161 -5.87 12.87 -6.28
N GLU A 162 -7.01 12.27 -5.95
CA GLU A 162 -7.32 11.79 -4.59
C GLU A 162 -6.26 10.79 -4.10
N GLU A 163 -5.85 9.89 -4.98
CA GLU A 163 -4.82 8.90 -4.65
C GLU A 163 -3.45 9.55 -4.38
N CYS A 164 -3.01 10.52 -5.19
CA CYS A 164 -1.81 11.30 -4.93
C CYS A 164 -1.87 11.99 -3.56
N LEU A 165 -2.98 12.69 -3.28
CA LEU A 165 -3.17 13.38 -2.01
C LEU A 165 -3.15 12.42 -0.82
N ARG A 166 -3.74 11.24 -0.96
CA ARG A 166 -3.71 10.19 0.07
C ARG A 166 -2.30 9.69 0.36
N TRP A 167 -1.44 9.55 -0.66
CA TRP A 167 -0.06 9.13 -0.47
C TRP A 167 0.83 10.24 0.06
N LEU A 168 0.65 11.49 -0.39
CA LEU A 168 1.35 12.67 0.13
C LEU A 168 1.03 12.88 1.62
N ASN A 169 -0.24 12.68 2.02
CA ASN A 169 -0.73 12.88 3.39
C ASN A 169 -0.83 11.57 4.20
N HIS A 170 -0.10 10.53 3.78
CA HIS A 170 -0.18 9.24 4.47
C HIS A 170 0.29 9.36 5.94
N PRO A 171 -0.39 8.73 6.92
CA PRO A 171 -0.07 8.84 8.36
C PRO A 171 1.41 8.58 8.71
N ARG A 172 2.10 7.74 7.95
CA ARG A 172 3.55 7.48 8.10
C ARG A 172 4.43 8.68 7.72
N ARG A 173 3.89 9.65 6.99
CA ARG A 173 4.58 10.88 6.55
C ARG A 173 3.98 12.12 7.19
N ARG A 174 3.27 11.96 8.30
CA ARG A 174 2.52 13.06 8.93
C ARG A 174 3.36 14.32 9.13
N MET A 175 4.57 14.18 9.65
CA MET A 175 5.48 15.31 9.89
C MET A 175 5.86 16.04 8.60
N GLU A 176 6.02 15.30 7.50
CA GLU A 176 6.37 15.86 6.19
C GLU A 176 5.15 16.47 5.48
N ALA A 177 3.96 15.94 5.77
CA ALA A 177 2.71 16.34 5.15
C ALA A 177 2.11 17.62 5.75
N GLU A 178 2.49 18.00 6.95
CA GLU A 178 1.96 19.20 7.65
C GLU A 178 2.11 20.48 6.81
N GLU A 179 3.15 20.59 6.00
CA GLU A 179 3.40 21.75 5.12
C GLU A 179 2.36 21.91 3.98
N TYR A 180 1.68 20.80 3.60
CA TYR A 180 0.69 20.84 2.52
C TYR A 180 -0.69 21.30 3.00
N VAL A 181 -1.03 21.04 4.27
CA VAL A 181 -2.36 21.31 4.82
C VAL A 181 -2.81 22.78 4.66
N PRO A 182 -2.00 23.80 5.00
CA PRO A 182 -2.41 25.19 4.83
C PRO A 182 -2.64 25.61 3.39
N LYS A 183 -2.05 24.90 2.43
CA LYS A 183 -2.16 25.20 0.99
C LYS A 183 -3.37 24.52 0.34
N MET A 184 -4.01 23.57 1.04
CA MET A 184 -5.21 22.87 0.60
C MET A 184 -6.50 23.55 1.07
N LEU A 185 -6.42 24.43 2.08
CA LEU A 185 -7.52 25.20 2.65
C LEU A 185 -7.68 26.55 1.94
#